data_e12f938b80e352559d7ea60d5508888c
#
_entry.id   e12f938b80e352559d7ea60d5508888c
#
_cell.length_a   1.000
_cell.length_b   1.000
_cell.length_c   1.000
_cell.angle_alpha   90.00
_cell.angle_beta   90.00
_cell.angle_gamma   90.00
#
_symmetry.space_group_name_H-M   'P 1'
#
loop_
_entity.id
_entity.type
_entity.pdbx_description
1 polymer ?
#
loop_
_entity_poly.entity_id
_entity_poly.type
_entity_poly.pdbx_seq_one_letter_code
_entity_poly.pdbx_strand_id
1 'polypeptide(L)'
;MKVRGIEIEDFINYKSPSMFIAIGTCNWKCCVEGGFDISVCQNSSLAQAKEQDVDITFIYNNYMFNPIAEAIVIGGLEPFTQFEDIFNLIKYFREHHCDDKFIIYTGYYPDEIKEEINSLKQFDNIIIKFGRYIPNRTEKFDEILGIKLASDNQYACYINEI
;
A
#
# COMPACT_ATOMS: atom_id res chain seq x y z
N MET A 1 6.25 2.62 12.86
CA MET A 1 6.46 2.19 11.45
C MET A 1 7.29 3.21 10.70
N LYS A 2 8.09 2.76 9.74
CA LYS A 2 8.96 3.63 8.94
C LYS A 2 8.26 4.11 7.68
N VAL A 3 8.15 5.42 7.51
CA VAL A 3 7.48 6.05 6.37
C VAL A 3 8.39 7.09 5.70
N ARG A 4 8.13 7.36 4.43
CA ARG A 4 8.74 8.46 3.66
C ARG A 4 7.83 9.68 3.57
N GLY A 5 6.56 9.52 3.91
CA GLY A 5 5.57 10.59 3.95
C GLY A 5 4.18 10.06 4.25
N ILE A 6 3.32 10.96 4.67
CA ILE A 6 1.88 10.72 4.82
C ILE A 6 1.16 11.88 4.14
N GLU A 7 0.36 11.56 3.13
CA GLU A 7 -0.55 12.50 2.49
C GLU A 7 -1.93 12.30 3.11
N ILE A 8 -2.43 13.34 3.76
CA ILE A 8 -3.68 13.24 4.53
C ILE A 8 -4.90 13.21 3.60
N GLU A 9 -4.81 13.85 2.44
CA GLU A 9 -5.88 13.97 1.44
C GLU A 9 -5.36 13.54 0.06
N ASP A 10 -5.32 12.23 -0.18
CA ASP A 10 -4.92 11.65 -1.46
C ASP A 10 -6.14 11.36 -2.34
N PHE A 11 -6.07 11.77 -3.60
CA PHE A 11 -7.14 11.61 -4.60
C PHE A 11 -6.69 10.81 -5.84
N ILE A 12 -5.50 10.22 -5.81
CA ILE A 12 -4.90 9.58 -6.99
C ILE A 12 -4.63 8.08 -6.84
N ASN A 13 -4.54 7.59 -5.60
CA ASN A 13 -4.20 6.18 -5.36
C ASN A 13 -5.42 5.28 -5.10
N TYR A 14 -6.61 5.86 -4.98
CA TYR A 14 -7.86 5.13 -4.85
C TYR A 14 -9.02 5.98 -5.37
N LYS A 15 -10.14 5.34 -5.73
CA LYS A 15 -11.34 5.99 -6.28
C LYS A 15 -12.08 6.91 -5.32
N SER A 16 -11.88 6.73 -4.01
CA SER A 16 -12.39 7.64 -2.97
C SER A 16 -11.23 8.43 -2.35
N PRO A 17 -11.50 9.63 -1.79
CA PRO A 17 -10.50 10.35 -1.02
C PRO A 17 -9.89 9.46 0.07
N SER A 18 -8.59 9.46 0.19
CA SER A 18 -7.89 8.56 1.11
C SER A 18 -6.73 9.24 1.83
N MET A 19 -6.30 8.67 2.94
CA MET A 19 -4.99 8.95 3.50
C MET A 19 -3.99 8.01 2.83
N PHE A 20 -2.92 8.54 2.24
CA PHE A 20 -1.84 7.74 1.67
C PHE A 20 -0.63 7.69 2.61
N ILE A 21 -0.19 6.48 2.95
CA ILE A 21 0.98 6.22 3.78
C ILE A 21 2.09 5.64 2.89
N ALA A 22 3.11 6.44 2.65
CA ALA A 22 4.27 6.04 1.87
C ALA A 22 5.27 5.27 2.75
N ILE A 23 5.30 3.95 2.61
CA ILE A 23 6.22 3.06 3.34
C ILE A 23 7.68 3.39 3.04
N GLY A 24 8.52 3.32 4.08
CA GLY A 24 9.92 3.74 4.03
C GLY A 24 10.92 2.72 3.52
N THR A 25 10.56 1.44 3.48
CA THR A 25 11.47 0.31 3.19
C THR A 25 11.10 -0.47 1.95
N CYS A 26 12.11 -1.07 1.29
CA CYS A 26 11.95 -1.95 0.13
C CYS A 26 13.15 -2.88 0.01
N ASN A 27 12.94 -4.11 -0.44
CA ASN A 27 14.00 -5.05 -0.81
C ASN A 27 14.38 -4.99 -2.30
N TRP A 28 13.78 -4.09 -3.07
CA TRP A 28 14.05 -3.85 -4.50
C TRP A 28 13.84 -5.06 -5.41
N LYS A 29 13.01 -5.99 -5.01
CA LYS A 29 12.78 -7.25 -5.73
C LYS A 29 12.36 -7.00 -7.17
N CYS A 30 11.50 -5.99 -7.43
CA CYS A 30 11.11 -5.62 -8.79
C CYS A 30 12.31 -5.28 -9.68
N CYS A 31 13.27 -4.50 -9.15
CA CYS A 31 14.45 -4.08 -9.88
C CYS A 31 15.42 -5.26 -10.10
N VAL A 32 15.65 -6.05 -9.06
CA VAL A 32 16.54 -7.23 -9.11
C VAL A 32 16.05 -8.25 -10.13
N GLU A 33 14.78 -8.63 -10.08
CA GLU A 33 14.21 -9.61 -11.00
C GLU A 33 14.04 -9.06 -12.42
N GLY A 34 13.74 -7.77 -12.55
CA GLY A 34 13.61 -7.09 -13.83
C GLY A 34 14.94 -6.75 -14.49
N GLY A 35 16.07 -6.88 -13.77
CA GLY A 35 17.40 -6.57 -14.29
C GLY A 35 17.62 -5.08 -14.59
N PHE A 36 16.97 -4.17 -13.84
CA PHE A 36 17.12 -2.72 -14.04
C PHE A 36 17.55 -2.00 -12.76
N ASP A 37 18.14 -0.83 -12.95
CA ASP A 37 18.62 0.02 -11.86
C ASP A 37 17.45 0.58 -11.02
N ILE A 38 17.71 0.84 -9.73
CA ILE A 38 16.72 1.39 -8.80
C ILE A 38 16.16 2.73 -9.29
N SER A 39 16.92 3.51 -10.03
CA SER A 39 16.45 4.79 -10.61
C SER A 39 15.28 4.63 -11.60
N VAL A 40 15.09 3.43 -12.15
CA VAL A 40 13.97 3.08 -13.04
C VAL A 40 12.69 2.76 -12.27
N CYS A 41 12.81 2.47 -10.97
CA CYS A 41 11.63 2.23 -10.13
C CYS A 41 10.69 3.43 -10.15
N GLN A 42 9.40 3.19 -10.30
CA GLN A 42 8.35 4.22 -10.29
C GLN A 42 8.43 5.12 -9.03
N ASN A 43 8.88 4.56 -7.93
CA ASN A 43 9.02 5.25 -6.63
C ASN A 43 10.48 5.60 -6.29
N SER A 44 11.37 5.72 -7.27
CA SER A 44 12.79 6.01 -7.04
C SER A 44 13.03 7.35 -6.34
N SER A 45 12.23 8.38 -6.64
CA SER A 45 12.30 9.68 -5.97
C SER A 45 11.87 9.58 -4.50
N LEU A 46 10.85 8.79 -4.21
CA LEU A 46 10.38 8.54 -2.85
C LEU A 46 11.47 7.84 -2.01
N ALA A 47 12.22 6.92 -2.62
CA ALA A 47 13.32 6.21 -1.97
C ALA A 47 14.44 7.14 -1.45
N GLN A 48 14.58 8.33 -2.05
CA GLN A 48 15.53 9.36 -1.64
C GLN A 48 15.01 10.29 -0.55
N ALA A 49 13.70 10.30 -0.30
CA ALA A 49 13.10 11.11 0.76
C ALA A 49 13.57 10.63 2.15
N LYS A 50 13.55 11.54 3.12
CA LYS A 50 13.96 11.22 4.49
C LYS A 50 12.98 10.22 5.11
N GLU A 51 13.51 9.11 5.63
CA GLU A 51 12.74 8.15 6.41
C GLU A 51 12.42 8.73 7.81
N GLN A 52 11.21 8.48 8.29
CA GLN A 52 10.72 8.91 9.58
C GLN A 52 10.05 7.72 10.29
N ASP A 53 10.28 7.62 11.60
CA ASP A 53 9.49 6.71 12.43
C ASP A 53 8.22 7.42 12.89
N VAL A 54 7.07 6.81 12.60
CA VAL A 54 5.75 7.35 12.95
C VAL A 54 4.99 6.34 13.81
N ASP A 55 4.42 6.84 14.90
CA ASP A 55 3.56 6.05 15.78
C ASP A 55 2.20 5.80 15.13
N ILE A 56 1.64 4.60 15.31
CA ILE A 56 0.34 4.23 14.74
C ILE A 56 -0.81 5.07 15.33
N THR A 57 -0.70 5.51 16.57
CA THR A 57 -1.70 6.39 17.20
C THR A 57 -1.73 7.76 16.53
N PHE A 58 -0.58 8.26 16.08
CA PHE A 58 -0.51 9.50 15.30
C PHE A 58 -1.24 9.34 13.96
N ILE A 59 -1.02 8.23 13.26
CA ILE A 59 -1.70 7.94 11.98
C ILE A 59 -3.21 7.87 12.19
N TYR A 60 -3.65 7.09 13.18
CA TYR A 60 -5.06 6.93 13.52
C TYR A 60 -5.72 8.29 13.84
N ASN A 61 -5.12 9.08 14.71
CA ASN A 61 -5.69 10.37 15.10
C ASN A 61 -5.80 11.33 13.91
N ASN A 62 -4.78 11.41 13.04
CA ASN A 62 -4.84 12.25 11.85
C ASN A 62 -5.93 11.79 10.88
N TYR A 63 -6.11 10.47 10.72
CA TYR A 63 -7.18 9.91 9.91
C TYR A 63 -8.56 10.25 10.47
N MET A 64 -8.79 10.00 11.75
CA MET A 64 -10.10 10.23 12.40
C MET A 64 -10.49 11.72 12.47
N PHE A 65 -9.53 12.63 12.51
CA PHE A 65 -9.78 14.07 12.45
C PHE A 65 -9.95 14.61 11.03
N ASN A 66 -9.67 13.79 10.01
CA ASN A 66 -9.86 14.19 8.61
C ASN A 66 -11.31 13.90 8.17
N PRO A 67 -12.11 14.94 7.83
CA PRO A 67 -13.51 14.74 7.45
C PRO A 67 -13.70 14.26 6.01
N ILE A 68 -12.62 14.12 5.23
CA ILE A 68 -12.66 13.86 3.78
C ILE A 68 -12.24 12.42 3.48
N ALA A 69 -11.22 11.89 4.15
CA ALA A 69 -10.69 10.56 3.86
C ALA A 69 -11.70 9.46 4.23
N GLU A 70 -11.95 8.55 3.30
CA GLU A 70 -12.86 7.40 3.43
C GLU A 70 -12.12 6.06 3.33
N ALA A 71 -10.79 6.09 3.18
CA ALA A 71 -9.94 4.92 3.05
C ALA A 71 -8.50 5.23 3.42
N ILE A 72 -7.74 4.19 3.72
CA ILE A 72 -6.30 4.28 3.95
C ILE A 72 -5.57 3.50 2.85
N VAL A 73 -4.69 4.16 2.11
CA VAL A 73 -3.82 3.54 1.11
C VAL A 73 -2.40 3.42 1.67
N ILE A 74 -1.88 2.22 1.72
CA ILE A 74 -0.51 1.91 2.14
C ILE A 74 0.28 1.51 0.90
N GLY A 75 1.30 2.29 0.56
CA GLY A 75 2.06 2.08 -0.67
C GLY A 75 3.42 2.75 -0.61
N GLY A 76 3.85 3.32 -1.73
CA GLY A 76 5.17 3.94 -1.84
C GLY A 76 6.24 2.89 -2.15
N LEU A 77 7.09 2.53 -1.18
CA LEU A 77 8.04 1.42 -1.36
C LEU A 77 7.32 0.07 -1.15
N GLU A 78 7.92 -0.90 -0.46
CA GLU A 78 7.30 -2.23 -0.34
C GLU A 78 6.67 -2.44 1.05
N PRO A 79 5.34 -2.39 1.19
CA PRO A 79 4.65 -2.52 2.47
C PRO A 79 4.98 -3.81 3.23
N PHE A 80 5.06 -4.93 2.55
CA PHE A 80 5.30 -6.22 3.21
C PHE A 80 6.70 -6.38 3.80
N THR A 81 7.63 -5.45 3.57
CA THR A 81 8.89 -5.39 4.32
C THR A 81 8.70 -4.89 5.77
N GLN A 82 7.53 -4.34 6.09
CA GLN A 82 7.12 -3.90 7.43
C GLN A 82 5.76 -4.50 7.81
N PHE A 83 5.54 -5.77 7.49
CA PHE A 83 4.24 -6.42 7.64
C PHE A 83 3.68 -6.31 9.05
N GLU A 84 4.50 -6.54 10.08
CA GLU A 84 4.08 -6.45 11.49
C GLU A 84 3.53 -5.05 11.84
N ASP A 85 4.17 -4.00 11.34
CA ASP A 85 3.71 -2.63 11.58
C ASP A 85 2.36 -2.38 10.90
N ILE A 86 2.17 -2.88 9.67
CA ILE A 86 0.93 -2.75 8.92
C ILE A 86 -0.19 -3.55 9.60
N PHE A 87 0.09 -4.77 10.00
CA PHE A 87 -0.85 -5.61 10.73
C PHE A 87 -1.33 -4.93 12.02
N ASN A 88 -0.38 -4.39 12.80
CA ASN A 88 -0.69 -3.68 14.04
C ASN A 88 -1.47 -2.38 13.79
N LEU A 89 -1.19 -1.66 12.70
CA LEU A 89 -1.95 -0.48 12.31
C LEU A 89 -3.41 -0.85 12.00
N ILE A 90 -3.65 -1.85 11.15
CA ILE A 90 -4.99 -2.31 10.80
C ILE A 90 -5.74 -2.78 12.06
N LYS A 91 -5.08 -3.62 12.87
CA LYS A 91 -5.63 -4.10 14.13
C LYS A 91 -6.05 -2.94 15.05
N TYR A 92 -5.20 -1.93 15.20
CA TYR A 92 -5.48 -0.76 16.02
C TYR A 92 -6.74 -0.02 15.53
N PHE A 93 -6.90 0.18 14.21
CA PHE A 93 -8.10 0.79 13.65
C PHE A 93 -9.35 -0.03 13.95
N ARG A 94 -9.31 -1.36 13.78
CA ARG A 94 -10.45 -2.26 14.06
C ARG A 94 -10.82 -2.28 15.54
N GLU A 95 -9.84 -2.30 16.44
CA GLU A 95 -10.05 -2.22 17.90
C GLU A 95 -10.71 -0.89 18.33
N HIS A 96 -10.54 0.17 17.52
CA HIS A 96 -11.15 1.49 17.75
C HIS A 96 -12.38 1.75 16.88
N HIS A 97 -13.04 0.66 16.40
CA HIS A 97 -14.30 0.71 15.65
C HIS A 97 -14.25 1.50 14.33
N CYS A 98 -13.09 1.55 13.67
CA CYS A 98 -12.95 2.07 12.33
C CYS A 98 -12.86 0.91 11.34
N ASP A 99 -13.92 0.70 10.53
CA ASP A 99 -14.03 -0.38 9.55
C ASP A 99 -13.76 0.10 8.11
N ASP A 100 -13.20 1.29 7.95
CA ASP A 100 -12.85 1.84 6.63
C ASP A 100 -11.87 0.97 5.88
N LYS A 101 -11.84 1.12 4.55
CA LYS A 101 -11.02 0.28 3.68
C LYS A 101 -9.53 0.56 3.85
N PHE A 102 -8.77 -0.53 3.96
CA PHE A 102 -7.32 -0.51 3.79
C PHE A 102 -6.96 -1.06 2.41
N ILE A 103 -6.18 -0.29 1.65
CA ILE A 103 -5.67 -0.67 0.34
C ILE A 103 -4.16 -0.80 0.45
N ILE A 104 -3.60 -1.99 0.20
CA ILE A 104 -2.17 -2.25 0.34
C ILE A 104 -1.58 -2.48 -1.05
N TYR A 105 -0.62 -1.64 -1.45
CA TYR A 105 0.06 -1.72 -2.74
C TYR A 105 1.37 -2.47 -2.61
N THR A 106 1.46 -3.66 -3.19
CA THR A 106 2.68 -4.46 -3.18
C THR A 106 3.18 -4.81 -4.57
N GLY A 107 4.50 -4.97 -4.68
CA GLY A 107 5.14 -5.57 -5.82
C GLY A 107 5.13 -7.11 -5.80
N TYR A 108 4.77 -7.72 -4.70
CA TYR A 108 4.67 -9.18 -4.59
C TYR A 108 3.47 -9.75 -5.34
N TYR A 109 3.51 -11.07 -5.56
CA TYR A 109 2.36 -11.87 -5.99
C TYR A 109 1.83 -12.70 -4.81
N PRO A 110 0.59 -13.19 -4.84
CA PRO A 110 -0.01 -13.88 -3.69
C PRO A 110 0.80 -15.06 -3.16
N ASP A 111 1.46 -15.81 -4.06
CA ASP A 111 2.26 -16.99 -3.65
C ASP A 111 3.47 -16.64 -2.79
N GLU A 112 3.94 -15.39 -2.84
CA GLU A 112 5.14 -14.93 -2.17
C GLU A 112 4.90 -14.42 -0.74
N ILE A 113 3.62 -14.14 -0.41
CA ILE A 113 3.20 -13.55 0.87
C ILE A 113 1.95 -14.26 1.43
N LYS A 114 1.89 -15.59 1.28
CA LYS A 114 0.71 -16.40 1.70
C LYS A 114 0.42 -16.30 3.19
N GLU A 115 1.45 -16.27 4.02
CA GLU A 115 1.31 -16.22 5.47
C GLU A 115 0.74 -14.88 5.92
N GLU A 116 1.24 -13.80 5.32
CA GLU A 116 0.77 -12.44 5.57
C GLU A 116 -0.68 -12.25 5.11
N ILE A 117 -1.03 -12.76 3.91
CA ILE A 117 -2.41 -12.75 3.41
C ILE A 117 -3.32 -13.51 4.39
N ASN A 118 -2.94 -14.71 4.82
CA ASN A 118 -3.73 -15.49 5.76
C ASN A 118 -3.94 -14.76 7.10
N SER A 119 -2.91 -14.07 7.57
CA SER A 119 -3.00 -13.26 8.78
C SER A 119 -3.96 -12.07 8.62
N LEU A 120 -3.97 -11.43 7.45
CA LEU A 120 -4.86 -10.30 7.15
C LEU A 120 -6.33 -10.71 6.96
N LYS A 121 -6.62 -11.97 6.60
CA LYS A 121 -8.01 -12.47 6.40
C LYS A 121 -8.90 -12.38 7.64
N GLN A 122 -8.33 -12.17 8.82
CA GLN A 122 -9.13 -11.93 10.02
C GLN A 122 -9.78 -10.54 10.06
N PHE A 123 -9.38 -9.63 9.17
CA PHE A 123 -9.91 -8.27 9.08
C PHE A 123 -10.76 -8.10 7.83
N ASP A 124 -11.89 -7.43 7.95
CA ASP A 124 -12.72 -7.05 6.82
C ASP A 124 -12.21 -5.79 6.11
N ASN A 125 -12.73 -5.54 4.91
CA ASN A 125 -12.48 -4.32 4.13
C ASN A 125 -11.00 -4.09 3.77
N ILE A 126 -10.27 -5.16 3.41
CA ILE A 126 -8.90 -5.07 2.89
C ILE A 126 -8.88 -5.38 1.40
N ILE A 127 -8.20 -4.54 0.66
CA ILE A 127 -7.89 -4.69 -0.76
C ILE A 127 -6.38 -4.75 -0.90
N ILE A 128 -5.87 -5.71 -1.68
CA ILE A 128 -4.44 -5.78 -1.99
C ILE A 128 -4.26 -5.59 -3.50
N LYS A 129 -3.41 -4.64 -3.86
CA LYS A 129 -2.93 -4.46 -5.24
C LYS A 129 -1.60 -5.17 -5.39
N PHE A 130 -1.58 -6.17 -6.25
CA PHE A 130 -0.44 -7.04 -6.53
C PHE A 130 0.31 -6.68 -7.80
N GLY A 131 1.51 -7.17 -7.89
CA GLY A 131 2.30 -7.24 -9.11
C GLY A 131 3.39 -6.19 -9.22
N ARG A 132 4.56 -6.65 -9.66
CA ARG A 132 5.75 -5.84 -9.89
C ARG A 132 5.50 -4.76 -10.93
N TYR A 133 6.06 -3.59 -10.69
CA TYR A 133 6.20 -2.62 -11.76
C TYR A 133 7.15 -3.16 -12.82
N ILE A 134 6.73 -3.16 -14.09
CA ILE A 134 7.53 -3.53 -15.25
C ILE A 134 7.59 -2.31 -16.18
N PRO A 135 8.79 -1.73 -16.39
CA PRO A 135 8.94 -0.57 -17.26
C PRO A 135 8.44 -0.84 -18.68
N ASN A 136 7.94 0.18 -19.34
CA ASN A 136 7.47 0.15 -20.72
C ASN A 136 6.28 -0.80 -21.01
N ARG A 137 5.62 -1.33 -19.99
CA ARG A 137 4.34 -2.02 -20.18
C ARG A 137 3.18 -1.03 -20.29
N THR A 138 2.11 -1.48 -20.90
CA THR A 138 0.88 -0.69 -21.06
C THR A 138 0.21 -0.50 -19.70
N GLU A 139 -0.26 0.71 -19.44
CA GLU A 139 -1.13 0.99 -18.29
C GLU A 139 -2.44 0.21 -18.41
N LYS A 140 -2.99 -0.20 -17.28
CA LYS A 140 -4.27 -0.91 -17.19
C LYS A 140 -5.18 -0.25 -16.17
N PHE A 141 -6.43 0.02 -16.55
CA PHE A 141 -7.45 0.47 -15.60
C PHE A 141 -7.87 -0.69 -14.70
N ASP A 142 -7.93 -0.46 -13.39
CA ASP A 142 -8.38 -1.42 -12.40
C ASP A 142 -9.71 -0.93 -11.80
N GLU A 143 -10.76 -1.73 -11.97
CA GLU A 143 -12.13 -1.39 -11.58
C GLU A 143 -12.32 -1.35 -10.04
N ILE A 144 -11.56 -2.16 -9.30
CA ILE A 144 -11.62 -2.20 -7.84
C ILE A 144 -11.05 -0.92 -7.26
N LEU A 145 -9.89 -0.50 -7.76
CA LEU A 145 -9.23 0.72 -7.33
C LEU A 145 -9.81 1.99 -7.96
N GLY A 146 -10.37 1.87 -9.17
CA GLY A 146 -10.89 2.98 -9.97
C GLY A 146 -9.80 3.90 -10.54
N ILE A 147 -8.59 3.37 -10.70
CA ILE A 147 -7.43 4.10 -11.24
C ILE A 147 -6.69 3.29 -12.30
N LYS A 148 -5.79 3.93 -13.02
CA LYS A 148 -4.86 3.25 -13.92
C LYS A 148 -3.63 2.76 -13.16
N LEU A 149 -3.32 1.50 -13.31
CA LEU A 149 -2.09 0.86 -12.85
C LEU A 149 -0.97 1.04 -13.88
N ALA A 150 0.27 1.14 -13.40
CA ALA A 150 1.43 1.48 -14.21
C ALA A 150 1.88 0.37 -15.17
N SER A 151 1.44 -0.86 -14.97
CA SER A 151 1.71 -2.00 -15.86
C SER A 151 0.56 -3.02 -15.84
N ASP A 152 0.31 -3.64 -16.96
CA ASP A 152 -0.85 -4.51 -17.24
C ASP A 152 -0.88 -5.82 -16.45
N ASN A 153 0.26 -6.23 -15.89
CA ASN A 153 0.36 -7.38 -14.98
C ASN A 153 -0.11 -7.08 -13.55
N GLN A 154 -0.33 -5.81 -13.23
CA GLN A 154 -0.82 -5.39 -11.92
C GLN A 154 -2.34 -5.53 -11.84
N TYR A 155 -2.84 -5.85 -10.66
CA TYR A 155 -4.28 -6.00 -10.41
C TYR A 155 -4.58 -5.87 -8.91
N ALA A 156 -5.81 -5.53 -8.59
CA ALA A 156 -6.30 -5.54 -7.21
C ALA A 156 -7.35 -6.61 -6.99
N CYS A 157 -7.47 -7.10 -5.77
CA CYS A 157 -8.56 -7.95 -5.33
C CYS A 157 -8.85 -7.76 -3.84
N TYR A 158 -10.04 -8.13 -3.42
CA TYR A 158 -10.39 -8.17 -2.01
C TYR A 158 -9.69 -9.35 -1.32
N ILE A 159 -9.30 -9.16 -0.07
CA ILE A 159 -8.58 -10.17 0.71
C ILE A 159 -9.30 -11.51 0.78
N ASN A 160 -10.62 -11.50 0.80
CA ASN A 160 -11.47 -12.69 0.90
C ASN A 160 -11.62 -13.45 -0.43
N GLU A 161 -11.10 -12.91 -1.53
CA GLU A 161 -11.13 -13.52 -2.87
C GLU A 161 -9.82 -14.22 -3.25
N ILE A 162 -8.81 -14.16 -2.37
CA ILE A 162 -7.46 -14.69 -2.61
C ILE A 162 -7.33 -16.16 -2.12
#